data_d8b35860b61045c20e8995d99ab0ea91
#
_entry.id   d8b35860b61045c20e8995d99ab0ea91
#
_cell.length_a   1.000
_cell.length_b   1.000
_cell.length_c   1.000
_cell.angle_alpha   90.00
_cell.angle_beta   90.00
_cell.angle_gamma   90.00
#
_symmetry.space_group_name_H-M   'P 1'
#
loop_
_entity.id
_entity.type
_entity.pdbx_description
1 polymer ?
#
loop_
_entity_poly.entity_id
_entity_poly.type
_entity_poly.pdbx_seq_one_letter_code
_entity_poly.pdbx_strand_id
1 'polypeptide(L)'
;MRVWELETYGALFDRTPEGKISQRNFGGHEYPRLAHVGDRTGLELIRTLQQKVTSLQQDDKKATGDAESGIKVFAETTMIRLLMRDGRVGGAFGYQRATGDFFSFTAAAVIIATGGLGKTFKVTSNSWESTGDGLALALRAGATAINMEFVQFHPTGMMWPPSVRGVLVTESVRGDGGVLRNSEGKRFMFNYVPEVFRDQYATTEEEGDRWYTDPDNNKRPPELLPRDEVARAINAEVKAGRGSPHGGVFLDIGSRRSEEFIRRRLPSMYHQFKQLADVDITKEPMEVGPTGHYAMGGLEVDPDTQATNIPGMFCAGEASGGLHGSNRLGGNSLSDLAVFGKRAGDAAVAFVDEHGHQTPKFSDDELQA
;
A
#
# COMPACT_ATOMS: atom_id res chain seq x y z
N MET A 1 -14.07 -8.65 -10.36
CA MET A 1 -13.50 -9.93 -10.79
C MET A 1 -12.35 -10.39 -9.89
N ARG A 2 -11.28 -9.62 -9.66
CA ARG A 2 -10.15 -10.00 -8.78
C ARG A 2 -10.53 -10.30 -7.33
N VAL A 3 -11.49 -9.58 -6.75
CA VAL A 3 -11.96 -9.82 -5.37
C VAL A 3 -12.56 -11.23 -5.24
N TRP A 4 -13.38 -11.65 -6.19
CA TRP A 4 -13.93 -13.01 -6.22
C TRP A 4 -12.86 -14.11 -6.38
N GLU A 5 -11.82 -13.83 -7.14
CA GLU A 5 -10.70 -14.76 -7.27
C GLU A 5 -9.93 -14.92 -5.95
N LEU A 6 -9.73 -13.82 -5.22
CA LEU A 6 -9.12 -13.89 -3.88
C LEU A 6 -9.98 -14.71 -2.90
N GLU A 7 -11.31 -14.64 -3.01
CA GLU A 7 -12.19 -15.51 -2.23
C GLU A 7 -12.03 -16.99 -2.60
N THR A 8 -11.84 -17.31 -3.89
CA THR A 8 -11.54 -18.70 -4.29
C THR A 8 -10.21 -19.20 -3.74
N TYR A 9 -9.28 -18.30 -3.42
CA TYR A 9 -8.01 -18.60 -2.76
C TYR A 9 -8.11 -18.63 -1.23
N GLY A 10 -9.29 -18.28 -0.67
CA GLY A 10 -9.57 -18.34 0.75
C GLY A 10 -9.53 -17.00 1.49
N ALA A 11 -9.63 -15.86 0.79
CA ALA A 11 -9.81 -14.56 1.44
C ALA A 11 -11.19 -14.44 2.08
N LEU A 12 -11.25 -13.93 3.31
CA LEU A 12 -12.48 -13.81 4.09
C LEU A 12 -12.87 -12.33 4.22
N PHE A 13 -13.45 -11.76 3.16
CA PHE A 13 -13.98 -10.39 3.20
C PHE A 13 -15.18 -10.26 4.11
N ASP A 14 -15.30 -9.12 4.80
CA ASP A 14 -16.45 -8.79 5.63
C ASP A 14 -17.73 -8.79 4.81
N ARG A 15 -18.84 -9.23 5.44
CA ARG A 15 -20.14 -9.39 4.80
C ARG A 15 -21.19 -8.47 5.41
N THR A 16 -22.15 -8.07 4.56
CA THR A 16 -23.40 -7.46 5.03
C THR A 16 -24.29 -8.54 5.65
N PRO A 17 -25.37 -8.16 6.41
CA PRO A 17 -26.34 -9.13 6.91
C PRO A 17 -26.97 -10.03 5.85
N GLU A 18 -27.08 -9.54 4.60
CA GLU A 18 -27.59 -10.26 3.44
C GLU A 18 -26.54 -11.15 2.76
N GLY A 19 -25.33 -11.25 3.32
CA GLY A 19 -24.25 -12.09 2.80
C GLY A 19 -23.44 -11.49 1.64
N LYS A 20 -23.67 -10.25 1.23
CA LYS A 20 -22.87 -9.56 0.20
C LYS A 20 -21.55 -9.08 0.79
N ILE A 21 -20.52 -8.92 -0.04
CA ILE A 21 -19.26 -8.31 0.39
C ILE A 21 -19.54 -6.89 0.87
N SER A 22 -19.17 -6.63 2.14
CA SER A 22 -19.27 -5.30 2.72
C SER A 22 -18.29 -4.34 2.05
N GLN A 23 -18.72 -3.11 1.80
CA GLN A 23 -17.90 -2.09 1.16
C GLN A 23 -17.79 -0.86 2.06
N ARG A 24 -16.61 -0.24 2.06
CA ARG A 24 -16.27 0.91 2.91
C ARG A 24 -15.95 2.13 2.07
N ASN A 25 -16.30 3.31 2.59
CA ASN A 25 -15.84 4.59 2.07
C ASN A 25 -14.49 4.98 2.67
N PHE A 26 -13.61 5.53 1.81
CA PHE A 26 -12.43 6.27 2.21
C PHE A 26 -12.46 7.68 1.60
N GLY A 27 -11.54 8.54 2.05
CA GLY A 27 -11.40 9.89 1.56
C GLY A 27 -11.19 9.95 0.03
N GLY A 28 -11.87 10.89 -0.62
CA GLY A 28 -11.82 11.06 -2.06
C GLY A 28 -12.67 10.08 -2.89
N HIS A 29 -13.25 9.03 -2.30
CA HIS A 29 -14.17 8.14 -3.01
C HIS A 29 -15.58 8.70 -3.04
N GLU A 30 -16.21 8.69 -4.19
CA GLU A 30 -17.59 9.11 -4.37
C GLU A 30 -18.58 8.10 -3.77
N TYR A 31 -18.31 6.81 -3.96
CA TYR A 31 -19.15 5.70 -3.50
C TYR A 31 -18.38 4.72 -2.63
N PRO A 32 -19.05 4.00 -1.69
CA PRO A 32 -18.46 2.90 -0.96
C PRO A 32 -18.17 1.74 -1.92
N ARG A 33 -16.89 1.45 -2.20
CA ARG A 33 -16.48 0.40 -3.15
C ARG A 33 -15.30 -0.45 -2.68
N LEU A 34 -14.81 -0.23 -1.47
CA LEU A 34 -13.64 -0.93 -0.97
C LEU A 34 -14.06 -2.17 -0.18
N ALA A 35 -13.89 -3.35 -0.79
CA ALA A 35 -13.94 -4.62 -0.06
C ALA A 35 -12.86 -4.62 1.04
N HIS A 36 -13.19 -5.11 2.23
CA HIS A 36 -12.30 -5.02 3.38
C HIS A 36 -12.44 -6.20 4.33
N VAL A 37 -11.44 -6.35 5.21
CA VAL A 37 -11.43 -7.25 6.36
C VAL A 37 -11.08 -6.41 7.58
N GLY A 38 -12.09 -5.92 8.31
CA GLY A 38 -11.89 -4.99 9.42
C GLY A 38 -10.96 -3.85 9.02
N ASP A 39 -9.93 -3.60 9.84
CA ASP A 39 -8.86 -2.60 9.62
C ASP A 39 -7.53 -3.25 9.15
N ARG A 40 -7.55 -4.49 8.61
CA ARG A 40 -6.38 -5.32 8.26
C ARG A 40 -6.46 -6.00 6.89
N THR A 41 -7.11 -5.38 5.93
CA THR A 41 -7.30 -5.93 4.58
C THR A 41 -5.98 -6.33 3.90
N GLY A 42 -4.92 -5.53 4.01
CA GLY A 42 -3.61 -5.86 3.44
C GLY A 42 -3.02 -7.16 4.00
N LEU A 43 -3.12 -7.37 5.31
CA LEU A 43 -2.67 -8.61 5.96
C LEU A 43 -3.44 -9.84 5.44
N GLU A 44 -4.74 -9.72 5.24
CA GLU A 44 -5.55 -10.80 4.69
C GLU A 44 -5.15 -11.15 3.25
N LEU A 45 -4.86 -10.16 2.41
CA LEU A 45 -4.38 -10.39 1.05
C LEU A 45 -3.03 -11.11 1.02
N ILE A 46 -2.07 -10.68 1.85
CA ILE A 46 -0.77 -11.34 1.97
C ILE A 46 -0.95 -12.78 2.41
N ARG A 47 -1.70 -13.03 3.49
CA ARG A 47 -2.00 -14.37 4.00
C ARG A 47 -2.59 -15.27 2.89
N THR A 48 -3.58 -14.78 2.18
CA THR A 48 -4.28 -15.52 1.13
C THR A 48 -3.35 -15.89 -0.03
N LEU A 49 -2.55 -14.94 -0.50
CA LEU A 49 -1.64 -15.18 -1.62
C LEU A 49 -0.47 -16.09 -1.24
N GLN A 50 0.11 -15.93 -0.04
CA GLN A 50 1.13 -16.84 0.48
C GLN A 50 0.58 -18.26 0.63
N GLN A 51 -0.63 -18.41 1.16
CA GLN A 51 -1.29 -19.72 1.26
C GLN A 51 -1.52 -20.33 -0.13
N LYS A 52 -1.87 -19.53 -1.14
CA LYS A 52 -2.02 -20.03 -2.52
C LYS A 52 -0.71 -20.54 -3.10
N VAL A 53 0.41 -19.83 -2.90
CA VAL A 53 1.74 -20.29 -3.30
C VAL A 53 2.07 -21.63 -2.62
N THR A 54 1.88 -21.72 -1.30
CA THR A 54 2.12 -22.97 -0.55
C THR A 54 1.23 -24.12 -1.06
N SER A 55 -0.03 -23.85 -1.40
CA SER A 55 -0.93 -24.87 -1.98
C SER A 55 -0.41 -25.39 -3.32
N LEU A 56 0.08 -24.52 -4.19
CA LEU A 56 0.67 -24.91 -5.48
C LEU A 56 1.92 -25.77 -5.28
N GLN A 57 2.80 -25.38 -4.35
CA GLN A 57 3.98 -26.18 -4.00
C GLN A 57 3.61 -27.57 -3.45
N GLN A 58 2.52 -27.67 -2.68
CA GLN A 58 2.03 -28.97 -2.19
C GLN A 58 1.47 -29.84 -3.34
N ASP A 59 0.82 -29.24 -4.31
CA ASP A 59 0.34 -29.97 -5.49
C ASP A 59 1.50 -30.43 -6.36
N ASP A 60 2.55 -29.61 -6.54
CA ASP A 60 3.80 -30.01 -7.20
C ASP A 60 4.46 -31.20 -6.47
N LYS A 61 4.54 -31.15 -5.13
CA LYS A 61 5.07 -32.26 -4.34
C LYS A 61 4.30 -33.56 -4.53
N LYS A 62 2.97 -33.49 -4.62
CA LYS A 62 2.13 -34.69 -4.90
C LYS A 62 2.38 -35.24 -6.30
N ALA A 63 2.57 -34.36 -7.28
CA ALA A 63 2.75 -34.73 -8.68
C ALA A 63 4.17 -35.22 -8.99
N THR A 64 5.20 -34.60 -8.43
CA THR A 64 6.61 -34.82 -8.81
C THR A 64 7.48 -35.37 -7.69
N GLY A 65 7.02 -35.35 -6.44
CA GLY A 65 7.82 -35.63 -5.24
C GLY A 65 8.62 -34.43 -4.71
N ASP A 66 8.70 -33.32 -5.48
CA ASP A 66 9.42 -32.10 -5.13
C ASP A 66 8.47 -30.91 -5.05
N ALA A 67 8.41 -30.28 -3.89
CA ALA A 67 7.56 -29.09 -3.64
C ALA A 67 8.05 -27.83 -4.38
N GLU A 68 9.30 -27.82 -4.83
CA GLU A 68 9.92 -26.68 -5.51
C GLU A 68 10.13 -26.92 -7.01
N SER A 69 9.51 -27.94 -7.58
CA SER A 69 9.64 -28.27 -9.01
C SER A 69 9.05 -27.18 -9.93
N GLY A 70 7.95 -26.51 -9.50
CA GLY A 70 7.32 -25.43 -10.25
C GLY A 70 7.63 -24.04 -9.67
N ILE A 71 7.51 -23.87 -8.35
CA ILE A 71 7.69 -22.58 -7.66
C ILE A 71 8.76 -22.70 -6.59
N LYS A 72 9.85 -21.94 -6.74
CA LYS A 72 10.87 -21.76 -5.70
C LYS A 72 10.79 -20.41 -5.03
N VAL A 73 10.91 -20.38 -3.70
CA VAL A 73 10.95 -19.15 -2.90
C VAL A 73 12.33 -19.01 -2.28
N PHE A 74 13.06 -17.97 -2.67
CA PHE A 74 14.38 -17.63 -2.13
C PHE A 74 14.25 -16.54 -1.08
N ALA A 75 13.88 -16.91 0.15
CA ALA A 75 13.78 -15.97 1.26
C ALA A 75 15.15 -15.40 1.64
N GLU A 76 15.18 -14.21 2.25
CA GLU A 76 16.41 -13.54 2.72
C GLU A 76 17.49 -13.35 1.62
N THR A 77 17.06 -13.24 0.35
CA THR A 77 17.96 -13.09 -0.80
C THR A 77 17.82 -11.68 -1.38
N THR A 78 18.93 -10.95 -1.45
CA THR A 78 18.96 -9.56 -1.97
C THR A 78 19.50 -9.56 -3.40
N MET A 79 18.72 -9.00 -4.34
CA MET A 79 19.17 -8.75 -5.71
C MET A 79 19.96 -7.45 -5.77
N ILE A 80 21.12 -7.47 -6.44
CA ILE A 80 22.02 -6.32 -6.56
C ILE A 80 22.26 -5.86 -7.99
N ARG A 81 21.94 -6.72 -8.99
CA ARG A 81 22.07 -6.38 -10.41
C ARG A 81 21.09 -7.20 -11.26
N LEU A 82 20.55 -6.58 -12.31
CA LEU A 82 19.89 -7.30 -13.40
C LEU A 82 20.96 -7.77 -14.41
N LEU A 83 20.79 -8.98 -14.89
CA LEU A 83 21.67 -9.57 -15.92
C LEU A 83 21.08 -9.22 -17.30
N MET A 84 21.88 -8.53 -18.10
CA MET A 84 21.46 -8.03 -19.41
C MET A 84 22.23 -8.73 -20.53
N ARG A 85 21.55 -9.08 -21.63
CA ARG A 85 22.15 -9.63 -22.84
C ARG A 85 21.49 -9.03 -24.07
N ASP A 86 22.26 -8.39 -24.93
CA ASP A 86 21.78 -7.80 -26.19
C ASP A 86 20.58 -6.85 -26.02
N GLY A 87 20.60 -6.03 -24.94
CA GLY A 87 19.52 -5.10 -24.60
C GLY A 87 18.28 -5.73 -23.97
N ARG A 88 18.25 -7.03 -23.75
CA ARG A 88 17.18 -7.78 -23.10
C ARG A 88 17.58 -8.19 -21.68
N VAL A 89 16.63 -8.23 -20.76
CA VAL A 89 16.86 -8.84 -19.44
C VAL A 89 16.95 -10.35 -19.57
N GLY A 90 17.93 -10.93 -18.90
CA GLY A 90 18.19 -12.37 -18.91
C GLY A 90 18.27 -12.99 -17.52
N GLY A 91 17.99 -12.20 -16.48
CA GLY A 91 18.02 -12.69 -15.11
C GLY A 91 18.39 -11.64 -14.08
N ALA A 92 18.82 -12.10 -12.92
CA ALA A 92 19.28 -11.27 -11.82
C ALA A 92 20.43 -11.91 -11.06
N PHE A 93 21.28 -11.08 -10.43
CA PHE A 93 22.37 -11.49 -9.58
C PHE A 93 22.17 -10.92 -8.17
N GLY A 94 22.44 -11.74 -7.16
CA GLY A 94 22.21 -11.37 -5.79
C GLY A 94 22.96 -12.25 -4.80
N TYR A 95 22.64 -12.10 -3.52
CA TYR A 95 23.26 -12.89 -2.46
C TYR A 95 22.26 -13.25 -1.36
N GLN A 96 22.50 -14.36 -0.70
CA GLN A 96 21.77 -14.78 0.51
C GLN A 96 22.31 -14.00 1.70
N ARG A 97 21.43 -13.28 2.41
CA ARG A 97 21.84 -12.39 3.52
C ARG A 97 22.43 -13.12 4.72
N ALA A 98 21.97 -14.34 5.00
CA ALA A 98 22.41 -15.09 6.16
C ALA A 98 23.81 -15.70 5.98
N THR A 99 24.16 -16.15 4.76
CA THR A 99 25.41 -16.87 4.46
C THR A 99 26.43 -16.03 3.70
N GLY A 100 25.96 -15.00 2.97
CA GLY A 100 26.79 -14.23 2.04
C GLY A 100 27.03 -14.91 0.69
N ASP A 101 26.44 -16.07 0.44
CA ASP A 101 26.59 -16.80 -0.82
C ASP A 101 25.94 -16.03 -1.97
N PHE A 102 26.66 -15.97 -3.09
CA PHE A 102 26.17 -15.32 -4.30
C PHE A 102 25.37 -16.29 -5.18
N PHE A 103 24.33 -15.75 -5.81
CA PHE A 103 23.46 -16.47 -6.73
C PHE A 103 23.28 -15.70 -8.03
N SER A 104 23.31 -16.41 -9.13
CA SER A 104 22.82 -15.91 -10.43
C SER A 104 21.55 -16.67 -10.81
N PHE A 105 20.51 -15.91 -11.10
CA PHE A 105 19.24 -16.42 -11.61
C PHE A 105 19.16 -16.09 -13.08
N THR A 106 19.14 -17.09 -13.95
CA THR A 106 18.87 -16.89 -15.38
C THR A 106 17.39 -17.08 -15.63
N ALA A 107 16.79 -16.19 -16.39
CA ALA A 107 15.36 -16.19 -16.64
C ALA A 107 15.06 -15.69 -18.06
N ALA A 108 13.98 -16.24 -18.67
CA ALA A 108 13.49 -15.79 -19.95
C ALA A 108 12.68 -14.47 -19.83
N ALA A 109 12.12 -14.19 -18.65
CA ALA A 109 11.49 -12.93 -18.29
C ALA A 109 11.71 -12.61 -16.80
N VAL A 110 11.66 -11.33 -16.43
CA VAL A 110 11.80 -10.84 -15.05
C VAL A 110 10.65 -9.88 -14.72
N ILE A 111 10.02 -10.07 -13.58
CA ILE A 111 8.99 -9.15 -13.08
C ILE A 111 9.53 -8.42 -11.86
N ILE A 112 9.60 -7.09 -11.93
CA ILE A 112 9.94 -6.21 -10.81
C ILE A 112 8.66 -5.97 -9.98
N ALA A 113 8.63 -6.49 -8.76
CA ALA A 113 7.50 -6.35 -7.82
C ALA A 113 7.99 -5.97 -6.41
N THR A 114 9.03 -5.15 -6.34
CA THR A 114 9.80 -4.83 -5.13
C THR A 114 9.15 -3.77 -4.24
N GLY A 115 7.96 -3.29 -4.60
CA GLY A 115 7.30 -2.20 -3.87
C GLY A 115 7.95 -0.83 -4.16
N GLY A 116 7.59 0.14 -3.32
CA GLY A 116 7.98 1.53 -3.51
C GLY A 116 9.31 1.92 -2.86
N LEU A 117 9.49 3.22 -2.69
CA LEU A 117 10.72 3.83 -2.17
C LEU A 117 10.48 4.67 -0.89
N GLY A 118 9.34 4.50 -0.22
CA GLY A 118 8.94 5.36 0.88
C GLY A 118 9.88 5.34 2.09
N LYS A 119 10.73 4.31 2.25
CA LYS A 119 11.73 4.24 3.33
C LYS A 119 12.92 5.18 3.14
N THR A 120 13.05 5.81 1.99
CA THR A 120 14.01 6.91 1.79
C THR A 120 13.62 8.18 2.58
N PHE A 121 12.38 8.28 3.03
CA PHE A 121 11.90 9.37 3.88
C PHE A 121 12.10 9.06 5.36
N LYS A 122 12.52 10.08 6.14
CA LYS A 122 12.77 9.94 7.59
C LYS A 122 11.53 9.55 8.38
N VAL A 123 10.36 10.12 8.04
CA VAL A 123 9.06 9.80 8.66
C VAL A 123 8.21 9.15 7.61
N THR A 124 7.97 7.86 7.75
CA THR A 124 7.30 7.04 6.74
C THR A 124 6.49 5.92 7.39
N SER A 125 5.39 5.54 6.74
CA SER A 125 4.59 4.37 7.09
C SER A 125 5.09 3.08 6.41
N ASN A 126 6.11 3.17 5.56
CA ASN A 126 6.61 2.04 4.79
C ASN A 126 7.53 1.16 5.62
N SER A 127 7.55 -0.14 5.29
CA SER A 127 8.46 -1.12 5.86
C SER A 127 9.93 -0.84 5.48
N TRP A 128 10.85 -1.52 6.15
CA TRP A 128 12.29 -1.34 5.92
C TRP A 128 12.74 -1.78 4.53
N GLU A 129 11.97 -2.64 3.88
CA GLU A 129 12.25 -3.17 2.54
C GLU A 129 11.84 -2.22 1.40
N SER A 130 11.04 -1.17 1.68
CA SER A 130 10.57 -0.22 0.66
C SER A 130 11.62 0.86 0.37
N THR A 131 12.80 0.45 -0.09
CA THR A 131 13.99 1.29 -0.31
C THR A 131 14.20 1.72 -1.76
N GLY A 132 13.35 1.24 -2.70
CA GLY A 132 13.45 1.56 -4.13
C GLY A 132 14.50 0.74 -4.88
N ASP A 133 14.96 -0.37 -4.32
CA ASP A 133 16.04 -1.18 -4.90
C ASP A 133 15.69 -1.69 -6.29
N GLY A 134 14.48 -2.22 -6.50
CA GLY A 134 14.07 -2.70 -7.82
C GLY A 134 14.00 -1.60 -8.86
N LEU A 135 13.55 -0.41 -8.47
CA LEU A 135 13.60 0.78 -9.34
C LEU A 135 15.04 1.12 -9.72
N ALA A 136 15.95 1.15 -8.75
CA ALA A 136 17.38 1.43 -8.98
C ALA A 136 18.03 0.39 -9.90
N LEU A 137 17.72 -0.89 -9.73
CA LEU A 137 18.21 -1.99 -10.56
C LEU A 137 17.73 -1.83 -12.02
N ALA A 138 16.45 -1.54 -12.19
CA ALA A 138 15.84 -1.38 -13.51
C ALA A 138 16.38 -0.13 -14.23
N LEU A 139 16.53 1.01 -13.53
CA LEU A 139 17.13 2.23 -14.10
C LEU A 139 18.58 2.00 -14.55
N ARG A 140 19.38 1.28 -13.77
CA ARG A 140 20.74 0.88 -14.16
C ARG A 140 20.78 -0.01 -15.39
N ALA A 141 19.74 -0.80 -15.60
CA ALA A 141 19.58 -1.63 -16.79
C ALA A 141 19.04 -0.85 -18.02
N GLY A 142 18.72 0.44 -17.86
CA GLY A 142 18.24 1.32 -18.93
C GLY A 142 16.71 1.44 -19.01
N ALA A 143 15.99 1.01 -17.97
CA ALA A 143 14.55 1.26 -17.89
C ALA A 143 14.23 2.74 -17.71
N THR A 144 13.05 3.16 -18.15
CA THR A 144 12.51 4.50 -17.92
C THR A 144 11.63 4.56 -16.69
N ALA A 145 11.58 5.71 -16.03
CA ALA A 145 10.69 5.99 -14.91
C ALA A 145 9.80 7.19 -15.22
N ILE A 146 8.61 7.20 -14.62
CA ILE A 146 7.59 8.24 -14.81
C ILE A 146 7.06 8.73 -13.45
N ASN A 147 6.68 10.01 -13.38
CA ASN A 147 5.98 10.60 -12.23
C ASN A 147 6.75 10.54 -10.90
N MET A 148 8.08 10.51 -10.93
CA MET A 148 8.92 10.37 -9.74
C MET A 148 8.78 11.52 -8.74
N GLU A 149 8.26 12.68 -9.17
CA GLU A 149 7.97 13.83 -8.34
C GLU A 149 6.73 13.65 -7.44
N PHE A 150 5.89 12.65 -7.71
CA PHE A 150 4.63 12.44 -6.98
C PHE A 150 4.79 11.46 -5.82
N VAL A 151 4.85 12.01 -4.61
CA VAL A 151 4.88 11.24 -3.37
C VAL A 151 3.65 11.60 -2.52
N GLN A 152 2.88 10.59 -2.14
CA GLN A 152 1.72 10.75 -1.26
C GLN A 152 2.11 10.72 0.20
N PHE A 153 1.65 11.70 0.96
CA PHE A 153 1.68 11.66 2.41
C PHE A 153 0.33 11.14 2.94
N HIS A 154 0.39 10.14 3.81
CA HIS A 154 -0.79 9.76 4.58
C HIS A 154 -0.98 10.77 5.70
N PRO A 155 -2.19 11.33 5.91
CA PRO A 155 -2.38 12.39 6.90
C PRO A 155 -2.17 11.93 8.34
N THR A 156 -2.39 10.64 8.60
CA THR A 156 -2.37 10.09 9.96
C THR A 156 -1.33 8.97 10.10
N GLY A 157 -0.11 9.33 10.51
CA GLY A 157 0.90 8.45 11.07
C GLY A 157 1.04 8.69 12.57
N MET A 158 1.48 7.72 13.35
CA MET A 158 1.80 7.90 14.77
C MET A 158 2.89 8.95 14.94
N MET A 159 2.74 9.85 15.91
CA MET A 159 3.74 10.90 16.19
C MET A 159 4.59 10.58 17.41
N TRP A 160 4.07 9.78 18.33
CA TRP A 160 4.70 9.41 19.58
C TRP A 160 4.43 7.93 19.92
N PRO A 161 5.37 7.22 20.56
CA PRO A 161 6.77 7.62 20.88
C PRO A 161 7.67 7.68 19.61
N PRO A 162 8.90 8.25 19.72
CA PRO A 162 9.81 8.41 18.58
C PRO A 162 10.13 7.12 17.81
N SER A 163 10.17 5.98 18.50
CA SER A 163 10.46 4.66 17.93
C SER A 163 9.42 4.17 16.92
N VAL A 164 8.20 4.69 17.00
CA VAL A 164 7.07 4.31 16.12
C VAL A 164 6.56 5.47 15.27
N ARG A 165 7.32 6.58 15.26
CA ARG A 165 6.94 7.76 14.49
C ARG A 165 6.83 7.42 13.00
N GLY A 166 5.68 7.76 12.43
CA GLY A 166 5.36 7.48 11.02
C GLY A 166 4.57 6.18 10.80
N VAL A 167 4.49 5.27 11.78
CA VAL A 167 3.67 4.05 11.65
C VAL A 167 2.23 4.42 11.32
N LEU A 168 1.66 3.72 10.34
CA LEU A 168 0.36 4.04 9.77
C LEU A 168 -0.76 3.98 10.82
N VAL A 169 -1.56 5.04 10.88
CA VAL A 169 -2.89 5.04 11.50
C VAL A 169 -3.91 5.01 10.37
N THR A 170 -4.57 3.87 10.20
CA THR A 170 -5.44 3.60 9.05
C THR A 170 -6.54 4.64 8.88
N GLU A 171 -6.89 4.94 7.66
CA GLU A 171 -8.00 5.83 7.30
C GLU A 171 -9.36 5.32 7.82
N SER A 172 -9.46 4.03 8.14
CA SER A 172 -10.65 3.44 8.74
C SER A 172 -11.10 4.15 10.02
N VAL A 173 -10.17 4.69 10.82
CA VAL A 173 -10.51 5.44 12.03
C VAL A 173 -11.37 6.66 11.68
N ARG A 174 -10.98 7.44 10.65
CA ARG A 174 -11.76 8.59 10.18
C ARG A 174 -13.06 8.14 9.49
N GLY A 175 -12.99 7.07 8.71
CA GLY A 175 -14.14 6.47 8.04
C GLY A 175 -15.21 5.95 9.01
N ASP A 176 -14.81 5.49 10.19
CA ASP A 176 -15.72 5.00 11.24
C ASP A 176 -16.15 6.09 12.24
N GLY A 177 -15.74 7.36 12.04
CA GLY A 177 -16.24 8.51 12.79
C GLY A 177 -15.20 9.27 13.62
N GLY A 178 -13.92 8.91 13.53
CA GLY A 178 -12.84 9.65 14.19
C GLY A 178 -12.67 11.06 13.61
N VAL A 179 -12.51 12.05 14.48
CA VAL A 179 -12.40 13.47 14.14
C VAL A 179 -11.02 14.02 14.47
N LEU A 180 -10.56 15.01 13.71
CA LEU A 180 -9.27 15.66 13.91
C LEU A 180 -9.43 16.93 14.76
N ARG A 181 -8.70 16.99 15.90
CA ARG A 181 -8.70 18.13 16.82
C ARG A 181 -7.30 18.70 16.94
N ASN A 182 -7.23 20.04 17.04
CA ASN A 182 -5.99 20.73 17.36
C ASN A 182 -5.71 20.76 18.88
N SER A 183 -4.64 21.42 19.32
CA SER A 183 -4.27 21.56 20.74
C SER A 183 -5.28 22.36 21.58
N GLU A 184 -6.16 23.14 20.94
CA GLU A 184 -7.25 23.86 21.58
C GLU A 184 -8.52 22.99 21.72
N GLY A 185 -8.48 21.73 21.30
CA GLY A 185 -9.62 20.81 21.29
C GLY A 185 -10.62 21.05 20.14
N LYS A 186 -10.35 22.02 19.26
CA LYS A 186 -11.24 22.36 18.13
C LYS A 186 -11.12 21.35 16.98
N ARG A 187 -12.23 20.93 16.44
CA ARG A 187 -12.34 20.17 15.20
C ARG A 187 -12.12 21.12 14.02
N PHE A 188 -10.88 21.17 13.52
CA PHE A 188 -10.41 22.25 12.65
C PHE A 188 -10.66 22.03 11.16
N MET A 189 -10.96 20.81 10.71
CA MET A 189 -11.02 20.46 9.28
C MET A 189 -12.02 21.29 8.47
N PHE A 190 -13.10 21.78 9.08
CA PHE A 190 -14.09 22.65 8.43
C PHE A 190 -13.52 23.96 7.89
N ASN A 191 -12.41 24.45 8.47
CA ASN A 191 -11.73 25.67 8.04
C ASN A 191 -10.84 25.46 6.80
N TYR A 192 -10.64 24.20 6.39
CA TYR A 192 -9.69 23.81 5.34
C TYR A 192 -10.36 23.13 4.15
N VAL A 193 -11.69 23.16 4.05
CA VAL A 193 -12.39 22.61 2.88
C VAL A 193 -12.15 23.53 1.67
N PRO A 194 -11.42 23.06 0.63
CA PRO A 194 -11.21 23.84 -0.58
C PRO A 194 -12.53 24.16 -1.27
N GLU A 195 -12.58 25.30 -1.96
CA GLU A 195 -13.81 25.77 -2.61
C GLU A 195 -14.39 24.73 -3.59
N VAL A 196 -13.53 24.06 -4.33
CA VAL A 196 -13.91 23.02 -5.29
C VAL A 196 -14.64 21.83 -4.64
N PHE A 197 -14.51 21.63 -3.33
CA PHE A 197 -15.14 20.54 -2.58
C PHE A 197 -16.33 20.98 -1.71
N ARG A 198 -16.66 22.27 -1.62
CA ARG A 198 -17.70 22.79 -0.71
C ARG A 198 -19.09 22.20 -0.91
N ASP A 199 -19.40 21.82 -2.14
CA ASP A 199 -20.70 21.22 -2.44
C ASP A 199 -20.83 19.77 -1.96
N GLN A 200 -19.70 19.10 -1.75
CA GLN A 200 -19.64 17.67 -1.37
C GLN A 200 -19.40 17.47 0.13
N TYR A 201 -18.82 18.46 0.82
CA TYR A 201 -18.39 18.32 2.21
C TYR A 201 -19.17 19.24 3.14
N ALA A 202 -19.41 18.73 4.35
CA ALA A 202 -20.13 19.43 5.41
C ALA A 202 -19.40 20.73 5.82
N THR A 203 -20.18 21.73 6.18
CA THR A 203 -19.69 23.02 6.68
C THR A 203 -19.84 23.18 8.19
N THR A 204 -20.61 22.30 8.82
CA THR A 204 -20.80 22.27 10.28
C THR A 204 -20.54 20.85 10.85
N GLU A 205 -20.25 20.80 12.15
CA GLU A 205 -20.02 19.53 12.84
C GLU A 205 -21.27 18.65 12.81
N GLU A 206 -22.44 19.23 13.04
CA GLU A 206 -23.72 18.52 13.07
C GLU A 206 -24.07 17.88 11.72
N GLU A 207 -23.80 18.57 10.60
CA GLU A 207 -24.01 18.03 9.26
C GLU A 207 -23.06 16.87 8.99
N GLY A 208 -21.76 17.04 9.28
CA GLY A 208 -20.75 16.00 9.12
C GLY A 208 -21.02 14.78 10.00
N ASP A 209 -21.59 14.97 11.18
CA ASP A 209 -21.92 13.87 12.09
C ASP A 209 -23.12 13.06 11.61
N ARG A 210 -24.14 13.72 11.02
CA ARG A 210 -25.29 13.04 10.44
C ARG A 210 -24.93 12.14 9.26
N TRP A 211 -23.89 12.47 8.51
CA TRP A 211 -23.45 11.65 7.39
C TRP A 211 -23.14 10.20 7.78
N TYR A 212 -22.64 9.93 8.98
CA TYR A 212 -22.32 8.56 9.42
C TYR A 212 -23.56 7.67 9.63
N THR A 213 -24.74 8.26 9.75
CA THR A 213 -26.03 7.55 9.91
C THR A 213 -26.91 7.66 8.68
N ASP A 214 -26.76 8.71 7.89
CA ASP A 214 -27.54 8.99 6.68
C ASP A 214 -26.66 9.67 5.62
N PRO A 215 -25.78 8.88 4.95
CA PRO A 215 -24.83 9.41 3.97
C PRO A 215 -25.50 9.91 2.68
N ASP A 216 -26.71 9.45 2.37
CA ASP A 216 -27.40 9.80 1.13
C ASP A 216 -28.02 11.21 1.19
N ASN A 217 -28.35 11.70 2.40
CA ASN A 217 -29.00 12.99 2.61
C ASN A 217 -28.11 14.04 3.31
N ASN A 218 -26.85 13.73 3.59
CA ASN A 218 -25.94 14.66 4.28
C ASN A 218 -24.59 14.74 3.56
N LYS A 219 -23.94 15.91 3.68
CA LYS A 219 -22.61 16.12 3.14
C LYS A 219 -21.55 15.41 3.99
N ARG A 220 -20.51 14.94 3.31
CA ARG A 220 -19.41 14.18 3.89
C ARG A 220 -18.61 15.01 4.89
N PRO A 221 -18.15 14.42 6.01
CA PRO A 221 -17.28 15.13 6.95
C PRO A 221 -15.92 15.45 6.34
N PRO A 222 -15.35 16.64 6.59
CA PRO A 222 -14.08 17.07 5.96
C PRO A 222 -12.85 16.25 6.37
N GLU A 223 -12.93 15.44 7.39
CA GLU A 223 -11.90 14.43 7.71
C GLU A 223 -11.74 13.37 6.61
N LEU A 224 -12.71 13.25 5.70
CA LEU A 224 -12.68 12.35 4.53
C LEU A 224 -12.35 13.09 3.22
N LEU A 225 -11.81 14.30 3.27
CA LEU A 225 -11.17 14.95 2.14
C LEU A 225 -10.03 14.08 1.57
N PRO A 226 -9.59 14.31 0.33
CA PRO A 226 -8.40 13.69 -0.23
C PRO A 226 -7.20 13.81 0.73
N ARG A 227 -6.33 12.81 0.75
CA ARG A 227 -5.25 12.69 1.75
C ARG A 227 -4.31 13.88 1.81
N ASP A 228 -4.01 14.45 0.65
CA ASP A 228 -3.16 15.63 0.55
C ASP A 228 -3.80 16.87 1.17
N GLU A 229 -5.12 17.05 1.03
CA GLU A 229 -5.85 18.16 1.67
C GLU A 229 -5.82 18.02 3.20
N VAL A 230 -6.10 16.82 3.71
CA VAL A 230 -6.04 16.57 5.16
C VAL A 230 -4.61 16.75 5.69
N ALA A 231 -3.60 16.27 4.98
CA ALA A 231 -2.20 16.44 5.37
C ALA A 231 -1.78 17.92 5.38
N ARG A 232 -2.21 18.72 4.39
CA ARG A 232 -1.98 20.17 4.34
C ARG A 232 -2.65 20.89 5.50
N ALA A 233 -3.91 20.53 5.83
CA ALA A 233 -4.64 21.10 6.95
C ALA A 233 -3.94 20.83 8.29
N ILE A 234 -3.51 19.60 8.54
CA ILE A 234 -2.74 19.23 9.74
C ILE A 234 -1.44 20.05 9.83
N ASN A 235 -0.68 20.12 8.72
CA ASN A 235 0.56 20.88 8.69
C ASN A 235 0.33 22.39 8.92
N ALA A 236 -0.79 22.94 8.44
CA ALA A 236 -1.17 24.34 8.69
C ALA A 236 -1.46 24.60 10.19
N GLU A 237 -2.19 23.70 10.86
CA GLU A 237 -2.43 23.78 12.31
C GLU A 237 -1.13 23.70 13.11
N VAL A 238 -0.23 22.77 12.76
CA VAL A 238 1.09 22.65 13.41
C VAL A 238 1.91 23.93 13.21
N LYS A 239 2.00 24.45 11.99
CA LYS A 239 2.74 25.70 11.69
C LYS A 239 2.16 26.93 12.40
N ALA A 240 0.84 26.94 12.63
CA ALA A 240 0.15 28.00 13.37
C ALA A 240 0.29 27.89 14.90
N GLY A 241 1.07 26.93 15.41
CA GLY A 241 1.29 26.71 16.84
C GLY A 241 0.12 26.01 17.55
N ARG A 242 -0.84 25.47 16.81
CA ARG A 242 -1.98 24.72 17.36
C ARG A 242 -1.81 23.19 17.19
N GLY A 243 -0.61 22.74 16.95
CA GLY A 243 -0.28 21.32 16.88
C GLY A 243 -0.22 20.65 18.25
N SER A 244 -0.12 19.32 18.23
CA SER A 244 0.14 18.51 19.41
C SER A 244 1.60 18.63 19.87
N PRO A 245 1.95 18.18 21.09
CA PRO A 245 3.31 18.33 21.65
C PRO A 245 4.43 17.78 20.75
N HIS A 246 4.16 16.75 19.96
CA HIS A 246 5.18 16.10 19.13
C HIS A 246 5.07 16.47 17.64
N GLY A 247 4.34 17.56 17.31
CA GLY A 247 4.28 18.12 15.96
C GLY A 247 3.23 17.47 15.05
N GLY A 248 2.15 16.99 15.63
CA GLY A 248 0.96 16.50 14.93
C GLY A 248 -0.32 17.19 15.40
N VAL A 249 -1.42 16.44 15.39
CA VAL A 249 -2.74 16.81 15.92
C VAL A 249 -3.34 15.59 16.63
N PHE A 250 -4.55 15.72 17.16
CA PHE A 250 -5.25 14.64 17.87
C PHE A 250 -6.35 14.03 16.99
N LEU A 251 -6.32 12.72 16.84
CA LEU A 251 -7.39 11.93 16.19
C LEU A 251 -8.23 11.27 17.28
N ASP A 252 -9.46 11.73 17.43
CA ASP A 252 -10.38 11.35 18.49
C ASP A 252 -11.51 10.48 17.95
N ILE A 253 -11.53 9.20 18.33
CA ILE A 253 -12.61 8.25 18.08
C ILE A 253 -13.32 7.88 19.38
N GLY A 254 -12.63 7.95 20.53
CA GLY A 254 -13.15 7.56 21.84
C GLY A 254 -14.35 8.40 22.30
N SER A 255 -14.36 9.70 21.99
CA SER A 255 -15.52 10.55 22.29
C SER A 255 -16.69 10.35 21.31
N ARG A 256 -16.49 9.62 20.22
CA ARG A 256 -17.42 9.51 19.08
C ARG A 256 -18.14 8.16 19.01
N ARG A 257 -17.51 7.10 19.51
CA ARG A 257 -18.00 5.71 19.41
C ARG A 257 -17.81 4.99 20.72
N SER A 258 -18.66 4.00 20.98
CA SER A 258 -18.55 3.15 22.16
C SER A 258 -17.26 2.28 22.11
N GLU A 259 -16.76 1.90 23.28
CA GLU A 259 -15.64 0.96 23.41
C GLU A 259 -15.89 -0.34 22.64
N GLU A 260 -17.08 -0.91 22.74
CA GLU A 260 -17.45 -2.12 22.00
C GLU A 260 -17.35 -1.94 20.48
N PHE A 261 -17.84 -0.81 19.96
CA PHE A 261 -17.73 -0.48 18.54
C PHE A 261 -16.26 -0.38 18.10
N ILE A 262 -15.43 0.36 18.85
CA ILE A 262 -14.01 0.57 18.52
C ILE A 262 -13.26 -0.76 18.51
N ARG A 263 -13.42 -1.57 19.56
CA ARG A 263 -12.74 -2.88 19.67
C ARG A 263 -13.15 -3.86 18.56
N ARG A 264 -14.40 -3.81 18.11
CA ARG A 264 -14.92 -4.65 17.02
C ARG A 264 -14.47 -4.18 15.64
N ARG A 265 -14.51 -2.86 15.39
CA ARG A 265 -14.27 -2.28 14.06
C ARG A 265 -12.82 -1.96 13.78
N LEU A 266 -12.05 -1.65 14.80
CA LEU A 266 -10.67 -1.17 14.75
C LEU A 266 -9.74 -1.97 15.69
N PRO A 267 -9.82 -3.33 15.69
CA PRO A 267 -9.05 -4.16 16.62
C PRO A 267 -7.55 -3.97 16.47
N SER A 268 -7.04 -3.80 15.24
CA SER A 268 -5.61 -3.59 14.99
C SER A 268 -5.15 -2.23 15.49
N MET A 269 -5.93 -1.18 15.30
CA MET A 269 -5.59 0.17 15.80
C MET A 269 -5.62 0.22 17.33
N TYR A 270 -6.63 -0.41 17.95
CA TYR A 270 -6.66 -0.54 19.40
C TYR A 270 -5.39 -1.23 19.93
N HIS A 271 -5.04 -2.38 19.35
CA HIS A 271 -3.85 -3.13 19.74
C HIS A 271 -2.56 -2.33 19.50
N GLN A 272 -2.42 -1.72 18.30
CA GLN A 272 -1.25 -0.93 17.93
C GLN A 272 -0.97 0.20 18.91
N PHE A 273 -1.96 1.03 19.21
CA PHE A 273 -1.78 2.15 20.14
C PHE A 273 -1.54 1.69 21.57
N LYS A 274 -2.26 0.66 22.01
CA LYS A 274 -2.07 0.10 23.35
C LYS A 274 -0.69 -0.51 23.54
N GLN A 275 -0.17 -1.22 22.56
CA GLN A 275 1.14 -1.87 22.67
C GLN A 275 2.32 -0.94 22.42
N LEU A 276 2.19 0.00 21.47
CA LEU A 276 3.31 0.81 21.03
C LEU A 276 3.41 2.17 21.72
N ALA A 277 2.30 2.68 22.25
CA ALA A 277 2.23 4.01 22.87
C ALA A 277 1.57 4.03 24.25
N ASP A 278 1.06 2.88 24.72
CA ASP A 278 0.23 2.73 25.93
C ASP A 278 -1.02 3.63 25.94
N VAL A 279 -1.56 3.95 24.78
CA VAL A 279 -2.76 4.76 24.59
C VAL A 279 -3.98 3.85 24.43
N ASP A 280 -5.02 4.09 25.23
CA ASP A 280 -6.33 3.44 25.09
C ASP A 280 -7.22 4.32 24.22
N ILE A 281 -7.29 4.02 22.91
CA ILE A 281 -8.03 4.82 21.93
C ILE A 281 -9.56 4.85 22.16
N THR A 282 -10.07 4.06 23.10
CA THR A 282 -11.49 4.12 23.53
C THR A 282 -11.73 5.24 24.54
N LYS A 283 -10.68 5.81 25.11
CA LYS A 283 -10.73 6.81 26.21
C LYS A 283 -9.99 8.11 25.92
N GLU A 284 -8.94 8.01 25.11
CA GLU A 284 -8.04 9.14 24.84
C GLU A 284 -7.70 9.23 23.35
N PRO A 285 -7.45 10.44 22.82
CA PRO A 285 -7.16 10.63 21.42
C PRO A 285 -5.75 10.14 21.04
N MET A 286 -5.62 9.74 19.78
CA MET A 286 -4.35 9.36 19.15
C MET A 286 -3.59 10.60 18.69
N GLU A 287 -2.30 10.73 19.00
CA GLU A 287 -1.46 11.78 18.42
C GLU A 287 -0.98 11.36 17.03
N VAL A 288 -1.38 12.09 15.99
CA VAL A 288 -1.16 11.74 14.58
C VAL A 288 -0.65 12.90 13.76
N GLY A 289 0.05 12.60 12.67
CA GLY A 289 0.54 13.61 11.73
C GLY A 289 0.93 13.01 10.37
N PRO A 290 1.23 13.86 9.38
CA PRO A 290 1.58 13.40 8.04
C PRO A 290 2.84 12.51 8.03
N THR A 291 2.77 11.43 7.24
CA THR A 291 3.86 10.47 7.05
C THR A 291 4.01 10.12 5.57
N GLY A 292 5.24 9.99 5.07
CA GLY A 292 5.52 9.48 3.73
C GLY A 292 4.90 8.09 3.56
N HIS A 293 4.09 7.87 2.50
CA HIS A 293 3.25 6.69 2.48
C HIS A 293 3.30 5.90 1.18
N TYR A 294 3.25 6.57 0.04
CA TYR A 294 3.16 5.90 -1.26
C TYR A 294 3.85 6.73 -2.35
N ALA A 295 4.67 6.09 -3.17
CA ALA A 295 5.20 6.71 -4.39
C ALA A 295 4.24 6.42 -5.56
N MET A 296 3.69 7.46 -6.21
CA MET A 296 2.90 7.29 -7.44
C MET A 296 3.79 7.14 -8.67
N GLY A 297 5.02 7.62 -8.59
CA GLY A 297 6.05 7.38 -9.58
C GLY A 297 6.69 6.02 -9.44
N GLY A 298 7.27 5.54 -10.54
CA GLY A 298 7.92 4.24 -10.64
C GLY A 298 8.37 3.95 -12.07
N LEU A 299 8.62 2.70 -12.41
CA LEU A 299 8.95 2.30 -13.76
C LEU A 299 7.80 2.59 -14.72
N GLU A 300 8.11 3.16 -15.85
CA GLU A 300 7.16 3.33 -16.96
C GLU A 300 6.81 1.97 -17.54
N VAL A 301 5.52 1.68 -17.64
CA VAL A 301 5.02 0.40 -18.13
C VAL A 301 3.88 0.60 -19.14
N ASP A 302 3.76 -0.33 -20.06
CA ASP A 302 2.57 -0.44 -20.89
C ASP A 302 1.35 -0.78 -20.02
N PRO A 303 0.22 -0.08 -20.14
CA PRO A 303 -0.91 -0.24 -19.24
C PRO A 303 -1.61 -1.60 -19.34
N ASP A 304 -1.50 -2.30 -20.47
CA ASP A 304 -2.18 -3.56 -20.69
C ASP A 304 -1.32 -4.78 -20.34
N THR A 305 -0.02 -4.70 -20.61
CA THR A 305 0.92 -5.81 -20.44
C THR A 305 1.84 -5.65 -19.24
N GLN A 306 1.97 -4.44 -18.69
CA GLN A 306 2.94 -4.11 -17.65
C GLN A 306 4.40 -4.29 -18.08
N ALA A 307 4.66 -4.37 -19.39
CA ALA A 307 6.00 -4.42 -19.95
C ALA A 307 6.69 -3.05 -19.82
N THR A 308 7.97 -3.05 -19.46
CA THR A 308 8.82 -1.87 -19.51
C THR A 308 9.39 -1.66 -20.92
N ASN A 309 10.19 -0.61 -21.12
CA ASN A 309 10.95 -0.43 -22.35
C ASN A 309 12.09 -1.46 -22.54
N ILE A 310 12.38 -2.29 -21.54
CA ILE A 310 13.38 -3.37 -21.61
C ILE A 310 12.68 -4.68 -22.01
N PRO A 311 13.01 -5.30 -23.15
CA PRO A 311 12.43 -6.57 -23.57
C PRO A 311 12.59 -7.66 -22.50
N GLY A 312 11.49 -8.36 -22.17
CA GLY A 312 11.42 -9.40 -21.15
C GLY A 312 11.35 -8.90 -19.71
N MET A 313 11.33 -7.57 -19.47
CA MET A 313 11.16 -7.00 -18.15
C MET A 313 9.78 -6.39 -17.98
N PHE A 314 9.11 -6.79 -16.91
CA PHE A 314 7.79 -6.33 -16.51
C PHE A 314 7.84 -5.71 -15.12
N CYS A 315 6.85 -4.88 -14.78
CA CYS A 315 6.77 -4.29 -13.44
C CYS A 315 5.32 -4.19 -12.99
N ALA A 316 5.05 -4.42 -11.70
CA ALA A 316 3.71 -4.28 -11.14
C ALA A 316 3.73 -3.79 -9.69
N GLY A 317 2.61 -3.23 -9.24
CA GLY A 317 2.44 -2.66 -7.90
C GLY A 317 3.15 -1.32 -7.76
N GLU A 318 3.50 -0.93 -6.55
CA GLU A 318 4.08 0.39 -6.26
C GLU A 318 5.47 0.64 -6.92
N ALA A 319 6.11 -0.39 -7.47
CA ALA A 319 7.32 -0.23 -8.28
C ALA A 319 7.03 0.36 -9.66
N SER A 320 5.79 0.26 -10.18
CA SER A 320 5.36 0.85 -11.46
C SER A 320 4.73 2.23 -11.26
N GLY A 321 4.95 3.13 -12.21
CA GLY A 321 4.39 4.49 -12.22
C GLY A 321 3.22 4.66 -13.18
N GLY A 322 2.55 5.83 -13.11
CA GLY A 322 1.56 6.27 -14.11
C GLY A 322 0.11 5.91 -13.79
N LEU A 323 -0.17 4.91 -12.96
CA LEU A 323 -1.54 4.44 -12.69
C LEU A 323 -2.39 5.44 -11.89
N HIS A 324 -1.77 6.11 -10.92
CA HIS A 324 -2.50 6.85 -9.88
C HIS A 324 -2.49 8.37 -10.08
N GLY A 325 -1.85 8.88 -11.12
CA GLY A 325 -1.66 10.31 -11.31
C GLY A 325 -0.87 10.93 -10.14
N SER A 326 -1.23 12.15 -9.74
CA SER A 326 -0.52 12.87 -8.68
C SER A 326 -0.93 12.47 -7.25
N ASN A 327 -2.05 11.79 -7.06
CA ASN A 327 -2.55 11.43 -5.72
C ASN A 327 -3.44 10.18 -5.75
N ARG A 328 -2.99 9.10 -5.13
CA ARG A 328 -3.68 7.82 -5.09
C ARG A 328 -4.87 7.85 -4.12
N LEU A 329 -6.03 7.36 -4.56
CA LEU A 329 -7.18 7.13 -3.68
C LEU A 329 -6.91 5.98 -2.70
N GLY A 330 -7.40 6.14 -1.46
CA GLY A 330 -7.28 5.12 -0.41
C GLY A 330 -7.79 3.76 -0.87
N GLY A 331 -7.05 2.68 -0.55
CA GLY A 331 -7.40 1.31 -0.94
C GLY A 331 -7.02 0.90 -2.37
N ASN A 332 -6.82 1.85 -3.30
CA ASN A 332 -6.50 1.53 -4.69
C ASN A 332 -5.16 0.80 -4.87
N SER A 333 -4.20 0.95 -3.94
CA SER A 333 -2.95 0.16 -4.00
C SER A 333 -3.21 -1.35 -3.96
N LEU A 334 -4.15 -1.81 -3.13
CA LEU A 334 -4.47 -3.23 -3.05
C LEU A 334 -5.18 -3.74 -4.30
N SER A 335 -6.03 -2.90 -4.92
CA SER A 335 -6.65 -3.21 -6.21
C SER A 335 -5.62 -3.28 -7.33
N ASP A 336 -4.65 -2.37 -7.33
CA ASP A 336 -3.50 -2.34 -8.22
C ASP A 336 -2.75 -3.68 -8.18
N LEU A 337 -2.28 -4.10 -7.00
CA LEU A 337 -1.56 -5.36 -6.82
C LEU A 337 -2.32 -6.56 -7.43
N ALA A 338 -3.63 -6.65 -7.16
CA ALA A 338 -4.45 -7.77 -7.60
C ALA A 338 -4.71 -7.76 -9.12
N VAL A 339 -4.80 -6.59 -9.75
CA VAL A 339 -5.09 -6.46 -11.18
C VAL A 339 -3.81 -6.52 -12.01
N PHE A 340 -2.87 -5.63 -11.71
CA PHE A 340 -1.69 -5.44 -12.55
C PHE A 340 -0.60 -6.48 -12.28
N GLY A 341 -0.52 -7.03 -11.07
CA GLY A 341 0.32 -8.20 -10.81
C GLY A 341 -0.07 -9.40 -11.67
N LYS A 342 -1.39 -9.64 -11.86
CA LYS A 342 -1.83 -10.69 -12.79
C LYS A 342 -1.52 -10.35 -14.25
N ARG A 343 -1.76 -9.09 -14.68
CA ARG A 343 -1.44 -8.66 -16.05
C ARG A 343 0.04 -8.86 -16.37
N ALA A 344 0.93 -8.47 -15.46
CA ALA A 344 2.36 -8.68 -15.61
C ALA A 344 2.72 -10.17 -15.72
N GLY A 345 2.09 -11.02 -14.89
CA GLY A 345 2.30 -12.46 -14.97
C GLY A 345 1.82 -13.07 -16.29
N ASP A 346 0.59 -12.76 -16.73
CA ASP A 346 0.04 -13.24 -17.99
C ASP A 346 0.89 -12.78 -19.21
N ALA A 347 1.34 -11.51 -19.19
CA ALA A 347 2.17 -10.97 -20.25
C ALA A 347 3.60 -11.55 -20.27
N ALA A 348 4.17 -11.82 -19.10
CA ALA A 348 5.48 -12.47 -19.00
C ALA A 348 5.42 -13.91 -19.59
N VAL A 349 4.35 -14.66 -19.32
CA VAL A 349 4.13 -15.98 -19.92
C VAL A 349 4.00 -15.86 -21.44
N ALA A 350 3.13 -14.96 -21.94
CA ALA A 350 2.97 -14.74 -23.38
C ALA A 350 4.30 -14.36 -24.06
N PHE A 351 5.10 -13.52 -23.43
CA PHE A 351 6.41 -13.13 -23.93
C PHE A 351 7.37 -14.35 -24.04
N VAL A 352 7.36 -15.23 -23.04
CA VAL A 352 8.20 -16.44 -23.02
C VAL A 352 7.73 -17.43 -24.08
N ASP A 353 6.42 -17.58 -24.28
CA ASP A 353 5.86 -18.45 -25.32
C ASP A 353 6.22 -17.95 -26.73
N GLU A 354 6.23 -16.64 -26.96
CA GLU A 354 6.58 -16.03 -28.24
C GLU A 354 8.08 -16.08 -28.54
N HIS A 355 8.93 -15.80 -27.53
CA HIS A 355 10.37 -15.63 -27.71
C HIS A 355 11.20 -16.87 -27.31
N GLY A 356 10.53 -17.90 -26.80
CA GLY A 356 11.13 -19.16 -26.38
C GLY A 356 11.64 -19.19 -24.93
N HIS A 357 11.67 -20.38 -24.37
CA HIS A 357 12.10 -20.65 -22.98
C HIS A 357 13.61 -20.60 -22.76
N GLN A 358 14.41 -20.29 -23.78
CA GLN A 358 15.85 -20.25 -23.65
C GLN A 358 16.27 -19.05 -22.80
N THR A 359 17.00 -19.32 -21.73
CA THR A 359 17.62 -18.28 -20.90
C THR A 359 18.99 -17.92 -21.46
N PRO A 360 19.37 -16.63 -21.44
CA PRO A 360 20.73 -16.24 -21.77
C PRO A 360 21.75 -16.93 -20.86
N LYS A 361 22.89 -17.34 -21.43
CA LYS A 361 24.03 -17.84 -20.65
C LYS A 361 24.96 -16.69 -20.31
N PHE A 362 25.42 -16.63 -19.09
CA PHE A 362 26.41 -15.65 -18.62
C PHE A 362 27.66 -16.40 -18.19
N SER A 363 28.85 -15.94 -18.59
CA SER A 363 30.12 -16.45 -18.13
C SER A 363 30.41 -15.95 -16.71
N ASP A 364 31.33 -16.64 -16.03
CA ASP A 364 31.76 -16.22 -14.69
C ASP A 364 32.35 -14.80 -14.68
N ASP A 365 33.10 -14.44 -15.73
CA ASP A 365 33.65 -13.08 -15.89
C ASP A 365 32.53 -12.01 -15.99
N GLU A 366 31.44 -12.29 -16.71
CA GLU A 366 30.28 -11.39 -16.81
C GLU A 366 29.50 -11.29 -15.48
N LEU A 367 29.54 -12.31 -14.64
CA LEU A 367 28.91 -12.30 -13.33
C LEU A 367 29.76 -11.58 -12.27
N GLN A 368 31.09 -11.56 -12.45
CA GLN A 368 32.04 -10.89 -11.54
C GLN A 368 32.26 -9.41 -11.87
N ALA A 369 32.02 -8.97 -13.09
CA ALA A 369 32.12 -7.58 -13.53
C ALA A 369 30.94 -6.73 -13.05
#